data_e405b8c44422d1f24352328bafc4c321
#
_entry.id   e405b8c44422d1f24352328bafc4c321
#
_cell.length_a   1.000
_cell.length_b   1.000
_cell.length_c   1.000
_cell.angle_alpha   90.00
_cell.angle_beta   90.00
_cell.angle_gamma   90.00
#
_symmetry.space_group_name_H-M   'P 1'
#
loop_
_entity.id
_entity.type
_entity.pdbx_description
1 polymer ?
#
loop_
_entity_poly.entity_id
_entity_poly.type
_entity_poly.pdbx_seq_one_letter_code
_entity_poly.pdbx_strand_id
1 'polypeptide(L)'
;PTWAAADIATSADGAQDVQVADMDGDGDLDIVSASSLDDTIAWYENDGAANPTWAAADIATNIDGAYHVFAEDMDGDGDIDILASASIGDKVVLFKSNGATNPSFTASDIITGFDTPIGLDVADVDFDGDLDIGITGSDGLNSNSSTDIVAWYASDGAANPTWTQIDKTSTLPNGAENVFFADIDGDGDIDAASASHNDDTIVWYENLGAAQNHVLSIADVTTSNENAANATFTVSLSAAAKRDITVDYATSNGTATAGSDYTATSGTLTISAGSTTGTIPITVLADSTDEVNETVTMTLS
;
A
#
# COMPACT_ATOMS: atom_id res chain seq x y z
N PRO A 1 -22.97 23.64 -10.62
CA PRO A 1 -23.70 22.39 -10.39
C PRO A 1 -24.79 22.59 -9.33
N THR A 2 -25.96 21.97 -9.54
CA THR A 2 -27.06 21.93 -8.57
C THR A 2 -27.19 20.47 -8.10
N TRP A 3 -27.39 20.27 -6.81
CA TRP A 3 -27.60 18.95 -6.22
C TRP A 3 -29.09 18.74 -5.98
N ALA A 4 -29.63 17.59 -6.41
CA ALA A 4 -30.95 17.11 -6.03
C ALA A 4 -30.77 15.94 -5.05
N ALA A 5 -31.48 15.94 -3.93
CA ALA A 5 -31.44 14.86 -2.95
C ALA A 5 -32.60 13.88 -3.20
N ALA A 6 -32.32 12.59 -3.02
CA ALA A 6 -33.31 11.53 -2.97
C ALA A 6 -32.93 10.55 -1.83
N ASP A 7 -33.92 10.10 -1.07
CA ASP A 7 -33.73 9.10 -0.04
C ASP A 7 -33.63 7.71 -0.72
N ILE A 8 -32.56 6.98 -0.49
CA ILE A 8 -32.34 5.60 -0.95
C ILE A 8 -32.95 4.63 0.06
N ALA A 9 -32.71 4.88 1.34
CA ALA A 9 -33.28 4.14 2.46
C ALA A 9 -33.71 5.09 3.59
N THR A 10 -34.75 4.71 4.32
CA THR A 10 -35.26 5.47 5.48
C THR A 10 -35.34 4.59 6.73
N SER A 11 -34.72 3.39 6.69
CA SER A 11 -34.73 2.41 7.76
C SER A 11 -33.33 2.00 8.23
N ALA A 12 -32.28 2.64 7.73
CA ALA A 12 -30.90 2.44 8.20
C ALA A 12 -30.73 3.18 9.54
N ASP A 13 -31.05 2.49 10.65
CA ASP A 13 -31.08 3.13 11.98
C ASP A 13 -29.65 3.34 12.51
N GLY A 14 -29.30 4.60 12.67
CA GLY A 14 -27.93 4.97 13.05
C GLY A 14 -26.92 4.76 11.93
N ALA A 15 -27.27 5.09 10.67
CA ALA A 15 -26.34 5.04 9.55
C ALA A 15 -25.04 5.82 9.87
N GLN A 16 -23.89 5.16 9.75
CA GLN A 16 -22.58 5.70 10.11
C GLN A 16 -21.72 5.95 8.89
N ASP A 17 -21.70 5.00 7.96
CA ASP A 17 -20.80 5.07 6.81
C ASP A 17 -21.46 4.48 5.55
N VAL A 18 -20.96 4.92 4.39
CA VAL A 18 -21.35 4.43 3.07
C VAL A 18 -20.13 4.33 2.16
N GLN A 19 -20.08 3.25 1.36
CA GLN A 19 -19.14 3.07 0.28
C GLN A 19 -19.85 2.87 -1.04
N VAL A 20 -19.14 3.15 -2.14
CA VAL A 20 -19.68 3.04 -3.49
C VAL A 20 -18.74 2.17 -4.32
N ALA A 21 -19.26 1.08 -4.85
CA ALA A 21 -18.54 0.13 -5.71
C ALA A 21 -19.51 -0.59 -6.65
N ASP A 22 -19.01 -1.17 -7.72
CA ASP A 22 -19.76 -2.08 -8.60
C ASP A 22 -19.76 -3.48 -7.95
N MET A 23 -20.76 -3.73 -7.09
CA MET A 23 -20.77 -4.91 -6.20
C MET A 23 -21.11 -6.21 -6.92
N ASP A 24 -21.76 -6.14 -8.09
CA ASP A 24 -22.22 -7.31 -8.84
C ASP A 24 -21.59 -7.43 -10.24
N GLY A 25 -20.69 -6.50 -10.59
CA GLY A 25 -19.93 -6.52 -11.84
C GLY A 25 -20.76 -6.16 -13.07
N ASP A 26 -21.89 -5.45 -12.92
CA ASP A 26 -22.74 -5.08 -14.02
C ASP A 26 -22.34 -3.74 -14.69
N GLY A 27 -21.42 -3.00 -14.08
CA GLY A 27 -20.85 -1.74 -14.54
C GLY A 27 -21.52 -0.50 -13.97
N ASP A 28 -22.54 -0.63 -13.14
CA ASP A 28 -23.20 0.47 -12.44
C ASP A 28 -22.72 0.50 -10.98
N LEU A 29 -22.59 1.71 -10.41
CA LEU A 29 -22.10 1.84 -9.04
C LEU A 29 -23.24 1.67 -8.04
N ASP A 30 -23.05 0.75 -7.11
CA ASP A 30 -23.92 0.45 -5.99
C ASP A 30 -23.50 1.19 -4.72
N ILE A 31 -24.29 1.03 -3.66
CA ILE A 31 -24.00 1.60 -2.35
C ILE A 31 -24.02 0.49 -1.31
N VAL A 32 -23.00 0.47 -0.44
CA VAL A 32 -22.97 -0.33 0.78
C VAL A 32 -23.02 0.61 1.98
N SER A 33 -23.76 0.25 3.03
CA SER A 33 -23.85 1.04 4.25
C SER A 33 -23.62 0.22 5.51
N ALA A 34 -23.11 0.91 6.54
CA ALA A 34 -23.08 0.43 7.93
C ALA A 34 -24.07 1.23 8.78
N SER A 35 -24.85 0.55 9.59
CA SER A 35 -25.84 1.14 10.49
C SER A 35 -25.71 0.57 11.90
N SER A 36 -25.36 1.43 12.87
CA SER A 36 -24.87 1.01 14.18
C SER A 36 -25.97 0.71 15.20
N LEU A 37 -27.19 1.20 15.01
CA LEU A 37 -28.29 0.99 15.96
C LEU A 37 -29.17 -0.21 15.60
N ASP A 38 -29.10 -0.68 14.37
CA ASP A 38 -29.77 -1.91 13.90
C ASP A 38 -28.77 -3.03 13.51
N ASP A 39 -27.46 -2.80 13.79
CA ASP A 39 -26.39 -3.78 13.60
C ASP A 39 -26.28 -4.31 12.16
N THR A 40 -26.60 -3.46 11.17
CA THR A 40 -26.82 -3.89 9.79
C THR A 40 -25.73 -3.39 8.84
N ILE A 41 -25.25 -4.31 7.99
CA ILE A 41 -24.56 -4.00 6.74
C ILE A 41 -25.55 -4.27 5.62
N ALA A 42 -25.83 -3.25 4.80
CA ALA A 42 -26.79 -3.33 3.70
C ALA A 42 -26.18 -2.92 2.36
N TRP A 43 -26.61 -3.57 1.30
CA TRP A 43 -26.31 -3.25 -0.08
C TRP A 43 -27.55 -2.72 -0.78
N TYR A 44 -27.36 -1.70 -1.58
CA TYR A 44 -28.38 -1.07 -2.42
C TYR A 44 -27.93 -1.15 -3.87
N GLU A 45 -28.49 -2.12 -4.60
CA GLU A 45 -28.23 -2.34 -6.02
C GLU A 45 -28.82 -1.21 -6.86
N ASN A 46 -28.00 -0.69 -7.78
CA ASN A 46 -28.38 0.31 -8.77
C ASN A 46 -28.89 -0.39 -10.03
N ASP A 47 -30.05 -0.01 -10.56
CA ASP A 47 -30.61 -0.61 -11.79
C ASP A 47 -30.04 -0.04 -13.10
N GLY A 48 -28.98 0.78 -13.05
CA GLY A 48 -28.31 1.36 -14.21
C GLY A 48 -29.13 2.41 -14.98
N ALA A 49 -30.26 2.80 -14.49
CA ALA A 49 -31.08 3.80 -15.17
C ALA A 49 -30.54 5.22 -14.97
N ALA A 50 -30.80 6.14 -15.91
CA ALA A 50 -30.42 7.56 -15.78
C ALA A 50 -31.02 8.25 -14.55
N ASN A 51 -32.05 7.66 -13.93
CA ASN A 51 -32.60 8.02 -12.64
C ASN A 51 -32.83 6.70 -11.90
N PRO A 52 -31.79 6.18 -11.20
CA PRO A 52 -31.78 4.81 -10.71
C PRO A 52 -32.84 4.54 -9.64
N THR A 53 -33.30 3.31 -9.63
CA THR A 53 -34.00 2.73 -8.47
C THR A 53 -33.04 1.80 -7.75
N TRP A 54 -33.19 1.69 -6.45
CA TRP A 54 -32.27 1.00 -5.57
C TRP A 54 -32.98 -0.21 -4.94
N ALA A 55 -32.44 -1.40 -5.20
CA ALA A 55 -32.93 -2.62 -4.56
C ALA A 55 -32.10 -2.88 -3.29
N ALA A 56 -32.74 -2.79 -2.13
CA ALA A 56 -32.06 -2.99 -0.85
C ALA A 56 -31.99 -4.47 -0.47
N ALA A 57 -30.83 -4.93 -0.01
CA ALA A 57 -30.60 -6.24 0.57
C ALA A 57 -29.72 -6.12 1.82
N ASP A 58 -30.16 -6.74 2.93
CA ASP A 58 -29.31 -6.86 4.12
C ASP A 58 -28.29 -7.96 3.89
N ILE A 59 -27.00 -7.62 3.98
CA ILE A 59 -25.90 -8.56 3.92
C ILE A 59 -25.74 -9.25 5.28
N ALA A 60 -25.84 -8.47 6.36
CA ALA A 60 -25.81 -8.96 7.73
C ALA A 60 -26.60 -8.03 8.64
N THR A 61 -27.28 -8.60 9.67
CA THR A 61 -28.09 -7.88 10.68
C THR A 61 -27.64 -8.21 12.10
N ASN A 62 -26.37 -8.55 12.29
CA ASN A 62 -25.79 -8.97 13.55
C ASN A 62 -24.33 -8.49 13.72
N ILE A 63 -24.00 -7.36 13.08
CA ILE A 63 -22.70 -6.70 13.21
C ILE A 63 -22.81 -5.66 14.30
N ASP A 64 -22.63 -6.09 15.54
CA ASP A 64 -22.88 -5.32 16.77
C ASP A 64 -22.14 -3.97 16.77
N GLY A 65 -22.87 -2.88 16.59
CA GLY A 65 -22.35 -1.56 16.38
C GLY A 65 -21.65 -1.38 15.03
N ALA A 66 -22.23 -1.85 13.92
CA ALA A 66 -21.68 -1.63 12.56
C ALA A 66 -21.35 -0.16 12.33
N TYR A 67 -20.07 0.18 12.10
CA TYR A 67 -19.62 1.57 12.12
C TYR A 67 -19.01 2.02 10.80
N HIS A 68 -17.98 1.34 10.31
CA HIS A 68 -17.29 1.66 9.05
C HIS A 68 -17.40 0.49 8.09
N VAL A 69 -17.51 0.78 6.79
CA VAL A 69 -17.46 -0.20 5.71
C VAL A 69 -16.41 0.19 4.69
N PHE A 70 -15.78 -0.80 4.06
CA PHE A 70 -14.90 -0.63 2.93
C PHE A 70 -15.26 -1.67 1.88
N ALA A 71 -15.33 -1.28 0.60
CA ALA A 71 -15.69 -2.17 -0.50
C ALA A 71 -14.55 -2.22 -1.51
N GLU A 72 -13.83 -3.35 -1.57
CA GLU A 72 -12.67 -3.57 -2.41
C GLU A 72 -12.45 -5.08 -2.62
N ASP A 73 -11.69 -5.49 -3.63
CA ASP A 73 -11.25 -6.87 -3.83
C ASP A 73 -10.15 -7.21 -2.80
N MET A 74 -10.58 -7.75 -1.64
CA MET A 74 -9.70 -7.97 -0.47
C MET A 74 -8.82 -9.21 -0.60
N ASP A 75 -9.10 -10.11 -1.53
CA ASP A 75 -8.33 -11.36 -1.68
C ASP A 75 -7.80 -11.60 -3.10
N GLY A 76 -7.94 -10.61 -3.98
CA GLY A 76 -7.36 -10.62 -5.32
C GLY A 76 -8.06 -11.56 -6.30
N ASP A 77 -9.32 -11.95 -6.03
CA ASP A 77 -10.07 -12.85 -6.92
C ASP A 77 -10.88 -12.13 -8.00
N GLY A 78 -10.92 -10.81 -7.94
CA GLY A 78 -11.57 -9.91 -8.90
C GLY A 78 -13.00 -9.50 -8.55
N ASP A 79 -13.52 -9.99 -7.44
CA ASP A 79 -14.87 -9.69 -6.95
C ASP A 79 -14.80 -8.68 -5.79
N ILE A 80 -15.77 -7.78 -5.69
CA ILE A 80 -15.75 -6.79 -4.61
C ILE A 80 -16.26 -7.42 -3.30
N ASP A 81 -15.41 -7.41 -2.30
CA ASP A 81 -15.67 -7.82 -0.93
C ASP A 81 -16.08 -6.63 -0.05
N ILE A 82 -16.57 -6.90 1.15
CA ILE A 82 -16.89 -5.86 2.13
C ILE A 82 -16.13 -6.13 3.42
N LEU A 83 -15.38 -5.11 3.86
CA LEU A 83 -14.79 -5.06 5.18
C LEU A 83 -15.66 -4.18 6.08
N ALA A 84 -15.97 -4.64 7.30
CA ALA A 84 -16.80 -3.89 8.23
C ALA A 84 -16.23 -3.90 9.65
N SER A 85 -16.23 -2.73 10.32
CA SER A 85 -15.93 -2.65 11.75
C SER A 85 -17.21 -2.82 12.58
N ALA A 86 -17.12 -3.65 13.61
CA ALA A 86 -18.15 -3.88 14.61
C ALA A 86 -17.71 -3.25 15.94
N SER A 87 -18.07 -1.99 16.17
CA SER A 87 -17.51 -1.17 17.25
C SER A 87 -17.91 -1.64 18.65
N ILE A 88 -19.07 -2.29 18.80
CA ILE A 88 -19.51 -2.92 20.04
C ILE A 88 -19.11 -4.41 20.09
N GLY A 89 -19.00 -5.02 18.90
CA GLY A 89 -18.60 -6.42 18.75
C GLY A 89 -17.09 -6.68 18.88
N ASP A 90 -16.26 -5.65 19.03
CA ASP A 90 -14.80 -5.70 19.19
C ASP A 90 -14.09 -6.53 18.11
N LYS A 91 -14.51 -6.36 16.85
CA LYS A 91 -13.99 -7.12 15.72
C LYS A 91 -14.10 -6.39 14.38
N VAL A 92 -13.31 -6.85 13.42
CA VAL A 92 -13.47 -6.55 12.00
C VAL A 92 -13.92 -7.80 11.28
N VAL A 93 -14.92 -7.67 10.42
CA VAL A 93 -15.54 -8.75 9.67
C VAL A 93 -15.29 -8.54 8.19
N LEU A 94 -14.77 -9.57 7.51
CA LEU A 94 -14.73 -9.65 6.06
C LEU A 94 -15.95 -10.43 5.55
N PHE A 95 -16.66 -9.86 4.61
CA PHE A 95 -17.72 -10.48 3.85
C PHE A 95 -17.19 -10.75 2.44
N LYS A 96 -16.72 -11.97 2.21
CA LYS A 96 -16.20 -12.38 0.93
C LYS A 96 -17.34 -12.64 -0.05
N SER A 97 -17.27 -11.97 -1.21
CA SER A 97 -18.17 -12.14 -2.34
C SER A 97 -17.96 -13.51 -3.03
N ASN A 98 -18.93 -13.97 -3.76
CA ASN A 98 -18.83 -15.14 -4.63
C ASN A 98 -18.82 -14.80 -6.13
N GLY A 99 -18.70 -13.51 -6.48
CA GLY A 99 -18.61 -13.01 -7.85
C GLY A 99 -19.81 -13.29 -8.76
N ALA A 100 -20.95 -13.58 -8.21
CA ALA A 100 -22.16 -13.75 -9.03
C ALA A 100 -22.84 -12.40 -9.30
N THR A 101 -23.56 -12.26 -10.41
CA THR A 101 -24.39 -11.08 -10.73
C THR A 101 -25.49 -10.78 -9.68
N ASN A 102 -25.71 -11.65 -8.74
CA ASN A 102 -26.47 -11.45 -7.52
C ASN A 102 -25.62 -12.06 -6.40
N PRO A 103 -24.63 -11.32 -5.88
CA PRO A 103 -23.62 -11.87 -5.02
C PRO A 103 -24.17 -12.34 -3.68
N SER A 104 -23.60 -13.41 -3.19
CA SER A 104 -23.75 -13.85 -1.81
C SER A 104 -22.44 -13.71 -1.08
N PHE A 105 -22.52 -13.30 0.16
CA PHE A 105 -21.36 -12.97 0.98
C PHE A 105 -21.15 -14.00 2.07
N THR A 106 -19.89 -14.41 2.26
CA THR A 106 -19.49 -15.30 3.36
C THR A 106 -18.74 -14.49 4.41
N ALA A 107 -19.32 -14.38 5.59
CA ALA A 107 -18.74 -13.62 6.70
C ALA A 107 -17.64 -14.40 7.42
N SER A 108 -16.53 -13.73 7.76
CA SER A 108 -15.48 -14.23 8.63
C SER A 108 -14.96 -13.12 9.54
N ASP A 109 -14.82 -13.40 10.83
CA ASP A 109 -14.18 -12.50 11.79
C ASP A 109 -12.66 -12.57 11.55
N ILE A 110 -12.06 -11.51 10.99
CA ILE A 110 -10.65 -11.50 10.59
C ILE A 110 -9.73 -10.87 11.64
N ILE A 111 -10.24 -9.89 12.38
CA ILE A 111 -9.56 -9.29 13.53
C ILE A 111 -10.52 -9.38 14.71
N THR A 112 -10.07 -9.93 15.83
CA THR A 112 -10.89 -10.11 17.04
C THR A 112 -10.16 -9.60 18.26
N GLY A 113 -10.93 -9.05 19.23
CA GLY A 113 -10.36 -8.50 20.46
C GLY A 113 -9.63 -7.18 20.24
N PHE A 114 -9.93 -6.49 19.15
CA PHE A 114 -9.59 -5.09 18.96
C PHE A 114 -10.73 -4.26 19.54
N ASP A 115 -10.44 -3.52 20.59
CA ASP A 115 -11.48 -2.83 21.38
C ASP A 115 -12.04 -1.63 20.57
N THR A 116 -13.36 -1.62 20.42
CA THR A 116 -14.12 -0.56 19.75
C THR A 116 -13.52 -0.14 18.38
N PRO A 117 -13.39 -1.03 17.39
CA PRO A 117 -12.92 -0.65 16.07
C PRO A 117 -13.88 0.34 15.40
N ILE A 118 -13.36 1.50 14.97
CA ILE A 118 -14.14 2.59 14.41
C ILE A 118 -13.77 2.80 12.96
N GLY A 119 -12.63 3.43 12.67
CA GLY A 119 -12.17 3.72 11.32
C GLY A 119 -11.40 2.57 10.70
N LEU A 120 -11.61 2.37 9.42
CA LEU A 120 -10.89 1.42 8.57
C LEU A 120 -10.36 2.15 7.35
N ASP A 121 -9.20 1.73 6.86
CA ASP A 121 -8.70 2.04 5.53
C ASP A 121 -7.88 0.85 5.01
N VAL A 122 -7.76 0.73 3.70
CA VAL A 122 -6.99 -0.36 3.09
C VAL A 122 -6.01 0.17 2.05
N ALA A 123 -4.82 -0.39 2.02
CA ALA A 123 -3.80 -0.15 1.01
C ALA A 123 -2.79 -1.30 1.04
N ASP A 124 -2.04 -1.50 -0.01
CA ASP A 124 -0.83 -2.34 -0.03
C ASP A 124 0.31 -1.55 0.63
N VAL A 125 0.40 -1.61 1.97
CA VAL A 125 1.30 -0.77 2.78
C VAL A 125 2.75 -1.23 2.69
N ASP A 126 2.98 -2.54 2.56
CA ASP A 126 4.32 -3.10 2.44
C ASP A 126 4.71 -3.47 1.00
N PHE A 127 3.81 -3.19 0.06
CA PHE A 127 3.98 -3.38 -1.39
C PHE A 127 4.29 -4.82 -1.79
N ASP A 128 3.69 -5.77 -1.15
CA ASP A 128 3.78 -7.19 -1.51
C ASP A 128 2.71 -7.62 -2.52
N GLY A 129 1.78 -6.72 -2.83
CA GLY A 129 0.71 -6.87 -3.81
C GLY A 129 -0.65 -7.19 -3.21
N ASP A 130 -0.73 -7.32 -1.90
CA ASP A 130 -1.94 -7.67 -1.16
C ASP A 130 -2.47 -6.47 -0.37
N LEU A 131 -3.77 -6.40 -0.12
CA LEU A 131 -4.36 -5.30 0.62
C LEU A 131 -4.24 -5.51 2.13
N ASP A 132 -3.63 -4.53 2.79
CA ASP A 132 -3.48 -4.45 4.23
C ASP A 132 -4.58 -3.60 4.86
N ILE A 133 -4.75 -3.71 6.18
CA ILE A 133 -5.82 -3.02 6.91
C ILE A 133 -5.23 -2.06 7.94
N GLY A 134 -5.58 -0.78 7.82
CA GLY A 134 -5.46 0.22 8.88
C GLY A 134 -6.73 0.25 9.71
N ILE A 135 -6.57 0.35 11.03
CA ILE A 135 -7.69 0.35 11.95
C ILE A 135 -7.46 1.36 13.07
N THR A 136 -8.50 2.13 13.38
CA THR A 136 -8.55 2.96 14.59
C THR A 136 -9.57 2.41 15.56
N GLY A 137 -9.34 2.62 16.82
CA GLY A 137 -10.28 2.26 17.89
C GLY A 137 -9.73 2.56 19.26
N SER A 138 -10.48 2.17 20.25
CA SER A 138 -10.16 2.36 21.66
C SER A 138 -9.66 1.04 22.27
N ASP A 139 -8.80 1.10 23.27
CA ASP A 139 -8.31 -0.09 23.98
C ASP A 139 -9.12 -0.43 25.24
N GLY A 140 -10.33 0.12 25.39
CA GLY A 140 -11.19 -0.22 26.50
C GLY A 140 -12.24 0.82 26.90
N LEU A 141 -13.32 0.31 27.41
CA LEU A 141 -14.62 0.87 27.77
C LEU A 141 -14.67 2.14 28.65
N ASN A 142 -13.60 2.91 28.76
CA ASN A 142 -13.60 4.14 29.55
C ASN A 142 -13.16 5.32 28.70
N SER A 143 -14.08 6.21 28.42
CA SER A 143 -13.90 7.54 27.82
C SER A 143 -12.84 8.44 28.49
N ASN A 144 -11.98 7.87 29.32
CA ASN A 144 -10.82 8.46 30.00
C ASN A 144 -9.55 7.58 29.82
N SER A 145 -9.60 6.57 28.98
CA SER A 145 -8.45 5.76 28.66
C SER A 145 -7.56 6.56 27.69
N SER A 146 -6.32 6.73 28.04
CA SER A 146 -5.32 7.45 27.22
C SER A 146 -4.64 6.52 26.20
N THR A 147 -5.37 5.55 25.65
CA THR A 147 -4.81 4.44 24.89
C THR A 147 -5.66 4.04 23.70
N ASP A 148 -6.15 5.05 22.96
CA ASP A 148 -6.69 4.77 21.65
C ASP A 148 -5.57 4.34 20.71
N ILE A 149 -5.89 3.53 19.72
CA ILE A 149 -4.94 2.80 18.92
C ILE A 149 -5.16 3.16 17.45
N VAL A 150 -4.06 3.37 16.75
CA VAL A 150 -3.96 3.18 15.30
C VAL A 150 -3.10 1.94 15.10
N ALA A 151 -3.62 0.97 14.39
CA ALA A 151 -2.91 -0.29 14.12
C ALA A 151 -2.93 -0.61 12.63
N TRP A 152 -1.92 -1.31 12.19
CA TRP A 152 -1.78 -1.83 10.84
C TRP A 152 -1.65 -3.35 10.89
N TYR A 153 -2.38 -4.03 10.00
CA TYR A 153 -2.40 -5.47 9.84
C TYR A 153 -2.04 -5.83 8.42
N ALA A 154 -0.93 -6.55 8.23
CA ALA A 154 -0.51 -7.05 6.91
C ALA A 154 -1.26 -8.33 6.54
N SER A 155 -1.69 -8.42 5.29
CA SER A 155 -2.25 -9.60 4.65
C SER A 155 -1.16 -10.65 4.37
N ASP A 156 -1.54 -11.91 4.19
CA ASP A 156 -0.65 -12.98 3.71
C ASP A 156 -0.91 -13.37 2.25
N GLY A 157 -1.78 -12.62 1.54
CA GLY A 157 -2.11 -12.80 0.13
C GLY A 157 -2.73 -14.13 -0.26
N ALA A 158 -3.20 -14.89 0.68
CA ALA A 158 -3.85 -16.16 0.37
C ALA A 158 -5.30 -15.94 -0.11
N ALA A 159 -5.86 -16.84 -0.89
CA ALA A 159 -7.26 -16.82 -1.30
C ALA A 159 -8.28 -16.82 -0.15
N ASN A 160 -7.86 -17.11 1.07
CA ASN A 160 -8.54 -16.83 2.32
C ASN A 160 -7.51 -16.15 3.22
N PRO A 161 -7.31 -14.84 3.08
CA PRO A 161 -6.20 -14.17 3.70
C PRO A 161 -6.31 -14.16 5.23
N THR A 162 -5.15 -14.16 5.88
CA THR A 162 -5.01 -13.89 7.29
C THR A 162 -4.24 -12.60 7.48
N TRP A 163 -4.66 -11.80 8.45
CA TRP A 163 -4.01 -10.51 8.74
C TRP A 163 -3.23 -10.60 10.03
N THR A 164 -1.97 -10.23 9.95
CA THR A 164 -1.06 -10.21 11.10
C THR A 164 -0.82 -8.78 11.54
N GLN A 165 -1.06 -8.46 12.81
CA GLN A 165 -0.74 -7.15 13.35
C GLN A 165 0.77 -6.90 13.27
N ILE A 166 1.18 -5.88 12.51
CA ILE A 166 2.58 -5.52 12.31
C ILE A 166 2.98 -4.41 13.27
N ASP A 167 2.19 -3.35 13.35
CA ASP A 167 2.46 -2.25 14.26
C ASP A 167 1.18 -1.78 14.97
N LYS A 168 1.38 -1.19 16.11
CA LYS A 168 0.35 -0.59 16.94
C LYS A 168 0.95 0.60 17.66
N THR A 169 0.36 1.76 17.47
CA THR A 169 0.81 2.94 18.19
C THR A 169 0.49 2.79 19.68
N SER A 170 1.50 2.91 20.53
CA SER A 170 1.37 2.85 22.00
C SER A 170 1.26 4.25 22.64
N THR A 171 1.38 5.29 21.83
CA THR A 171 1.36 6.67 22.27
C THR A 171 0.41 7.47 21.37
N LEU A 172 -0.92 7.28 21.60
CA LEU A 172 -1.81 8.39 21.58
C LEU A 172 -2.38 9.06 20.39
N PRO A 173 -3.45 8.80 19.85
CA PRO A 173 -4.43 9.86 19.93
C PRO A 173 -5.63 9.42 20.76
N ASN A 174 -6.12 10.26 21.64
CA ASN A 174 -7.34 9.97 22.42
C ASN A 174 -8.57 10.29 21.55
N GLY A 175 -9.36 9.26 21.20
CA GLY A 175 -10.52 9.38 20.31
C GLY A 175 -10.15 9.35 18.83
N ALA A 176 -9.24 8.46 18.41
CA ALA A 176 -8.94 8.27 16.99
C ALA A 176 -10.19 7.73 16.27
N GLU A 177 -10.76 8.56 15.39
CA GLU A 177 -12.01 8.28 14.69
C GLU A 177 -11.78 7.65 13.32
N ASN A 178 -10.70 8.04 12.64
CA ASN A 178 -10.42 7.58 11.29
C ASN A 178 -8.93 7.42 11.05
N VAL A 179 -8.57 6.51 10.16
CA VAL A 179 -7.23 6.34 9.58
C VAL A 179 -7.33 6.53 8.08
N PHE A 180 -6.26 7.02 7.48
CA PHE A 180 -6.14 7.15 6.04
C PHE A 180 -4.72 6.82 5.61
N PHE A 181 -4.58 5.97 4.59
CA PHE A 181 -3.33 5.55 4.01
C PHE A 181 -3.00 6.32 2.72
N ALA A 182 -1.82 6.90 2.63
CA ALA A 182 -1.30 7.54 1.42
C ALA A 182 0.21 7.72 1.53
N ASP A 183 0.91 7.85 0.40
CA ASP A 183 2.25 8.40 0.32
C ASP A 183 2.17 9.93 0.56
N ILE A 184 2.28 10.35 1.83
CA ILE A 184 2.00 11.74 2.23
C ILE A 184 3.21 12.65 1.94
N ASP A 185 4.43 12.16 2.07
CA ASP A 185 5.65 12.94 1.86
C ASP A 185 6.30 12.73 0.48
N GLY A 186 5.77 11.80 -0.31
CA GLY A 186 6.19 11.56 -1.69
C GLY A 186 7.47 10.72 -1.79
N ASP A 187 7.80 9.95 -0.75
CA ASP A 187 8.99 9.11 -0.71
C ASP A 187 8.75 7.71 -1.30
N GLY A 188 7.50 7.37 -1.60
CA GLY A 188 7.05 6.14 -2.23
C GLY A 188 6.62 5.03 -1.26
N ASP A 189 6.71 5.26 0.05
CA ASP A 189 6.17 4.37 1.07
C ASP A 189 4.75 4.84 1.47
N ILE A 190 3.85 3.94 1.80
CA ILE A 190 2.50 4.31 2.23
C ILE A 190 2.51 4.65 3.72
N ASP A 191 2.21 5.89 4.03
CA ASP A 191 2.08 6.44 5.37
C ASP A 191 0.65 6.29 5.90
N ALA A 192 0.45 6.60 7.18
CA ALA A 192 -0.86 6.73 7.76
C ALA A 192 -1.10 8.11 8.36
N ALA A 193 -2.33 8.58 8.30
CA ALA A 193 -2.79 9.74 9.05
C ALA A 193 -4.04 9.40 9.86
N SER A 194 -4.16 9.97 11.05
CA SER A 194 -5.37 9.84 11.86
C SER A 194 -5.85 11.16 12.43
N ALA A 195 -7.15 11.24 12.66
CA ALA A 195 -7.79 12.35 13.34
C ALA A 195 -8.38 11.89 14.67
N SER A 196 -8.18 12.67 15.72
CA SER A 196 -8.60 12.35 17.09
C SER A 196 -9.38 13.48 17.69
N HIS A 197 -10.61 13.20 18.10
CA HIS A 197 -11.53 14.25 18.52
C HIS A 197 -11.43 14.62 20.01
N ASN A 198 -10.89 13.75 20.87
CA ASN A 198 -10.82 14.01 22.31
C ASN A 198 -9.61 14.85 22.74
N ASP A 199 -8.54 14.82 21.97
CA ASP A 199 -7.31 15.58 22.23
C ASP A 199 -7.01 16.65 21.17
N ASP A 200 -7.96 16.87 20.23
CA ASP A 200 -7.88 17.88 19.17
C ASP A 200 -6.64 17.72 18.28
N THR A 201 -6.18 16.47 18.02
CA THR A 201 -4.96 16.21 17.25
C THR A 201 -5.22 15.60 15.87
N ILE A 202 -4.34 15.95 14.93
CA ILE A 202 -4.14 15.24 13.68
C ILE A 202 -2.73 14.67 13.73
N VAL A 203 -2.57 13.38 13.51
CA VAL A 203 -1.27 12.69 13.58
C VAL A 203 -0.92 12.10 12.22
N TRP A 204 0.30 12.30 11.80
CA TRP A 204 0.92 11.62 10.68
C TRP A 204 1.92 10.59 11.20
N TYR A 205 1.80 9.38 10.70
CA TYR A 205 2.67 8.25 11.00
C TYR A 205 3.48 7.98 9.74
N GLU A 206 4.71 8.49 9.73
CA GLU A 206 5.65 8.28 8.66
C GLU A 206 6.06 6.80 8.63
N ASN A 207 5.82 6.13 7.50
CA ASN A 207 6.34 4.80 7.23
C ASN A 207 7.79 4.94 6.76
N LEU A 208 8.73 4.74 7.65
CA LEU A 208 10.16 4.84 7.33
C LEU A 208 10.65 3.73 6.39
N GLY A 209 9.73 2.93 5.86
CA GLY A 209 10.01 1.73 5.11
C GLY A 209 10.71 0.67 5.98
N ALA A 210 10.58 -0.59 5.69
CA ALA A 210 11.57 -1.54 6.17
C ALA A 210 12.89 -1.10 5.57
N ALA A 211 13.92 -0.85 6.39
CA ALA A 211 15.26 -0.55 5.90
C ALA A 211 15.67 -1.69 4.96
N GLN A 212 15.32 -1.56 3.70
CA GLN A 212 15.72 -2.51 2.66
C GLN A 212 17.21 -2.25 2.50
N ASN A 213 18.04 -3.01 3.22
CA ASN A 213 19.46 -3.01 3.03
C ASN A 213 19.77 -3.57 1.64
N HIS A 214 19.52 -2.74 0.62
CA HIS A 214 19.95 -3.09 -0.73
C HIS A 214 21.47 -3.13 -0.78
N VAL A 215 22.00 -4.31 -0.98
CA VAL A 215 23.44 -4.46 -1.19
C VAL A 215 23.74 -4.16 -2.64
N LEU A 216 24.51 -3.10 -2.87
CA LEU A 216 25.08 -2.79 -4.17
C LEU A 216 26.28 -3.69 -4.45
N SER A 217 26.35 -4.20 -5.65
CA SER A 217 27.52 -4.95 -6.14
C SER A 217 27.85 -4.51 -7.57
N ILE A 218 29.12 -4.57 -7.91
CA ILE A 218 29.63 -4.32 -9.26
C ILE A 218 30.53 -5.47 -9.65
N ALA A 219 30.40 -5.97 -10.87
CA ALA A 219 31.21 -7.04 -11.39
C ALA A 219 32.36 -6.49 -12.23
N ASP A 220 33.51 -7.17 -12.19
CA ASP A 220 34.63 -6.87 -13.07
C ASP A 220 34.26 -7.09 -14.54
N VAL A 221 34.76 -6.21 -15.39
CA VAL A 221 34.52 -6.26 -16.84
C VAL A 221 35.88 -6.38 -17.54
N THR A 222 35.98 -7.32 -18.50
CA THR A 222 37.12 -7.47 -19.33
C THR A 222 36.78 -7.19 -20.78
N THR A 223 37.52 -6.30 -21.44
CA THR A 223 37.43 -6.06 -22.88
C THR A 223 38.44 -6.96 -23.63
N SER A 224 38.14 -7.34 -24.85
CA SER A 224 38.97 -8.25 -25.63
C SER A 224 40.15 -7.58 -26.30
N ASN A 225 40.12 -6.29 -26.51
CA ASN A 225 41.15 -5.44 -27.11
C ASN A 225 40.79 -3.96 -26.98
N GLU A 226 41.72 -3.06 -27.29
CA GLU A 226 41.54 -1.59 -27.30
C GLU A 226 40.58 -1.08 -28.36
N ASN A 227 40.31 -1.85 -29.40
CA ASN A 227 39.29 -1.51 -30.41
C ASN A 227 37.89 -1.87 -29.97
N ALA A 228 37.69 -2.37 -28.74
CA ALA A 228 36.37 -2.54 -28.17
C ALA A 228 35.73 -1.19 -27.90
N ALA A 229 34.54 -0.95 -28.45
CA ALA A 229 33.91 0.36 -28.44
C ALA A 229 33.68 0.94 -27.04
N ASN A 230 33.34 0.13 -26.05
CA ASN A 230 33.14 0.53 -24.65
C ASN A 230 33.25 -0.66 -23.71
N ALA A 231 33.74 -0.43 -22.50
CA ALA A 231 33.52 -1.33 -21.36
C ALA A 231 32.24 -0.89 -20.63
N THR A 232 31.36 -1.84 -20.31
CA THR A 232 30.12 -1.52 -19.60
C THR A 232 30.10 -2.27 -18.28
N PHE A 233 30.15 -1.53 -17.19
CA PHE A 233 29.97 -2.08 -15.84
C PHE A 233 28.48 -2.22 -15.56
N THR A 234 28.11 -3.34 -14.95
CA THR A 234 26.77 -3.57 -14.43
C THR A 234 26.83 -3.44 -12.90
N VAL A 235 26.04 -2.51 -12.37
CA VAL A 235 25.79 -2.38 -10.95
C VAL A 235 24.48 -3.13 -10.65
N SER A 236 24.51 -3.98 -9.63
CA SER A 236 23.36 -4.81 -9.26
C SER A 236 22.94 -4.55 -7.82
N LEU A 237 21.62 -4.53 -7.58
CA LEU A 237 20.99 -4.54 -6.26
C LEU A 237 20.67 -5.99 -5.86
N SER A 238 20.74 -6.28 -4.57
CA SER A 238 20.38 -7.59 -4.02
C SER A 238 18.89 -7.93 -4.18
N ALA A 239 18.03 -6.91 -4.29
CA ALA A 239 16.61 -7.01 -4.56
C ALA A 239 16.14 -5.75 -5.32
N ALA A 240 14.96 -5.80 -5.95
CA ALA A 240 14.36 -4.62 -6.55
C ALA A 240 13.97 -3.61 -5.46
N ALA A 241 14.31 -2.35 -5.67
CA ALA A 241 13.91 -1.27 -4.77
C ALA A 241 12.55 -0.71 -5.21
N LYS A 242 11.75 -0.27 -4.26
CA LYS A 242 10.43 0.34 -4.51
C LYS A 242 10.55 1.77 -5.03
N ARG A 243 11.68 2.42 -4.81
CA ARG A 243 12.04 3.76 -5.27
C ARG A 243 13.33 3.74 -6.06
N ASP A 244 13.62 4.83 -6.76
CA ASP A 244 14.87 5.02 -7.46
C ASP A 244 16.05 4.99 -6.48
N ILE A 245 17.07 4.17 -6.79
CA ILE A 245 18.31 4.12 -6.03
C ILE A 245 19.38 4.86 -6.81
N THR A 246 20.00 5.85 -6.18
CA THR A 246 21.12 6.60 -6.76
C THR A 246 22.43 6.19 -6.11
N VAL A 247 23.49 6.09 -6.92
CA VAL A 247 24.86 5.81 -6.45
C VAL A 247 25.83 6.65 -7.26
N ASP A 248 26.72 7.34 -6.58
CA ASP A 248 27.76 8.08 -7.24
C ASP A 248 28.90 7.13 -7.66
N TYR A 249 29.48 7.41 -8.81
CA TYR A 249 30.57 6.61 -9.33
C TYR A 249 31.69 7.48 -9.89
N ALA A 250 32.90 6.95 -9.82
CA ALA A 250 34.08 7.55 -10.43
C ALA A 250 35.07 6.51 -10.88
N THR A 251 35.75 6.77 -12.01
CA THR A 251 36.90 6.00 -12.45
C THR A 251 38.21 6.55 -11.88
N SER A 252 39.16 5.67 -11.62
CA SER A 252 40.55 6.03 -11.32
C SER A 252 41.51 5.13 -12.06
N ASN A 253 42.74 5.65 -12.30
CA ASN A 253 43.78 4.89 -12.96
C ASN A 253 44.17 3.62 -12.13
N GLY A 254 44.26 2.49 -12.84
CA GLY A 254 45.01 1.33 -12.40
C GLY A 254 46.36 1.34 -13.10
N THR A 255 46.62 0.38 -14.01
CA THR A 255 47.73 0.45 -14.94
C THR A 255 47.38 1.31 -16.17
N ALA A 256 46.10 1.35 -16.56
CA ALA A 256 45.61 2.23 -17.60
C ALA A 256 45.56 3.69 -17.14
N THR A 257 45.88 4.62 -18.03
CA THR A 257 45.96 6.07 -17.78
C THR A 257 44.85 6.82 -18.47
N ALA A 258 44.10 7.61 -17.72
CA ALA A 258 43.04 8.43 -18.26
C ALA A 258 43.55 9.43 -19.31
N GLY A 259 42.87 9.51 -20.43
CA GLY A 259 43.25 10.37 -21.58
C GLY A 259 44.15 9.69 -22.61
N SER A 260 44.79 8.59 -22.29
CA SER A 260 45.52 7.73 -23.25
C SER A 260 44.68 6.48 -23.55
N ASP A 261 44.33 5.72 -22.52
CA ASP A 261 43.77 4.37 -22.65
C ASP A 261 42.26 4.33 -22.43
N TYR A 262 41.73 5.28 -21.69
CA TYR A 262 40.28 5.42 -21.46
C TYR A 262 39.88 6.87 -21.16
N THR A 263 38.59 7.15 -21.31
CA THR A 263 38.04 8.45 -20.89
C THR A 263 37.59 8.37 -19.44
N ALA A 264 38.22 9.20 -18.57
CA ALA A 264 37.79 9.30 -17.17
C ALA A 264 36.33 9.71 -17.10
N THR A 265 35.58 9.03 -16.22
CA THR A 265 34.13 9.25 -16.08
C THR A 265 33.74 9.27 -14.62
N SER A 266 32.79 10.15 -14.28
CA SER A 266 32.15 10.20 -12.95
C SER A 266 30.74 10.73 -13.10
N GLY A 267 29.87 10.39 -12.18
CA GLY A 267 28.49 10.84 -12.18
C GLY A 267 27.65 10.07 -11.17
N THR A 268 26.36 10.21 -11.29
CA THR A 268 25.37 9.48 -10.48
C THR A 268 24.63 8.50 -11.38
N LEU A 269 24.65 7.23 -11.03
CA LEU A 269 23.82 6.19 -11.64
C LEU A 269 22.50 6.15 -10.91
N THR A 270 21.39 6.16 -11.64
CA THR A 270 20.05 5.90 -11.11
C THR A 270 19.60 4.51 -11.56
N ILE A 271 19.26 3.66 -10.60
CA ILE A 271 18.57 2.38 -10.82
C ILE A 271 17.11 2.63 -10.49
N SER A 272 16.26 2.61 -11.50
CA SER A 272 14.84 2.96 -11.34
C SER A 272 14.10 1.96 -10.47
N ALA A 273 13.06 2.42 -9.77
CA ALA A 273 12.14 1.60 -8.99
C ALA A 273 11.73 0.32 -9.75
N GLY A 274 11.69 -0.81 -9.06
CA GLY A 274 11.40 -2.12 -9.64
C GLY A 274 12.56 -2.77 -10.41
N SER A 275 13.68 -2.06 -10.65
CA SER A 275 14.86 -2.60 -11.34
C SER A 275 15.90 -3.11 -10.33
N THR A 276 16.62 -4.15 -10.73
CA THR A 276 17.75 -4.70 -9.95
C THR A 276 19.11 -4.36 -10.54
N THR A 277 19.18 -3.67 -11.67
CA THR A 277 20.45 -3.39 -12.35
C THR A 277 20.47 -2.02 -13.00
N GLY A 278 21.67 -1.41 -13.02
CA GLY A 278 22.00 -0.24 -13.82
C GLY A 278 23.34 -0.42 -14.50
N THR A 279 23.65 0.36 -15.52
CA THR A 279 24.90 0.21 -16.29
C THR A 279 25.66 1.52 -16.40
N ILE A 280 27.01 1.43 -16.30
CA ILE A 280 27.94 2.54 -16.45
C ILE A 280 28.87 2.22 -17.62
N PRO A 281 28.77 2.93 -18.76
CA PRO A 281 29.68 2.76 -19.87
C PRO A 281 30.97 3.56 -19.64
N ILE A 282 32.12 2.96 -20.01
CA ILE A 282 33.42 3.62 -20.08
C ILE A 282 33.93 3.53 -21.52
N THR A 283 34.33 4.66 -22.08
CA THR A 283 34.94 4.70 -23.39
C THR A 283 36.41 4.29 -23.30
N VAL A 284 36.76 3.21 -23.99
CA VAL A 284 38.16 2.78 -24.21
C VAL A 284 38.71 3.55 -25.41
N LEU A 285 39.90 4.07 -25.27
CA LEU A 285 40.60 4.81 -26.34
C LEU A 285 41.55 3.88 -27.05
N ALA A 286 41.40 3.73 -28.34
CA ALA A 286 42.27 2.91 -29.17
C ALA A 286 43.44 3.75 -29.68
N ASP A 287 44.65 3.18 -29.64
CA ASP A 287 45.80 3.76 -30.30
C ASP A 287 46.55 2.72 -31.22
N SER A 288 47.74 2.96 -31.59
CA SER A 288 48.52 2.09 -32.46
C SER A 288 49.68 1.36 -31.73
N THR A 289 49.75 1.49 -30.44
CA THR A 289 50.79 0.90 -29.59
C THR A 289 50.34 -0.49 -29.14
N ASP A 290 51.22 -1.49 -29.23
CA ASP A 290 50.91 -2.81 -28.75
C ASP A 290 51.25 -2.88 -27.24
N GLU A 291 50.21 -2.88 -26.41
CA GLU A 291 50.31 -2.79 -24.96
C GLU A 291 49.93 -4.11 -24.28
N VAL A 292 50.41 -4.28 -23.05
CA VAL A 292 49.96 -5.40 -22.20
C VAL A 292 48.58 -5.06 -21.62
N ASN A 293 47.86 -6.09 -21.13
CA ASN A 293 46.57 -5.90 -20.48
C ASN A 293 46.66 -4.90 -19.31
N GLU A 294 45.78 -3.94 -19.32
CA GLU A 294 45.72 -2.86 -18.37
C GLU A 294 44.43 -2.87 -17.53
N THR A 295 44.44 -2.12 -16.44
CA THR A 295 43.32 -2.05 -15.51
C THR A 295 42.89 -0.62 -15.21
N VAL A 296 41.58 -0.41 -15.14
CA VAL A 296 40.92 0.82 -14.60
C VAL A 296 40.11 0.42 -13.36
N THR A 297 40.04 1.28 -12.37
CA THR A 297 39.24 1.04 -11.17
C THR A 297 37.95 1.89 -11.24
N MET A 298 36.81 1.25 -11.00
CA MET A 298 35.53 1.90 -10.77
C MET A 298 35.21 1.86 -9.26
N THR A 299 34.90 3.01 -8.70
CA THR A 299 34.46 3.15 -7.30
C THR A 299 33.03 3.61 -7.26
N LEU A 300 32.21 2.98 -6.41
CA LEU A 300 30.85 3.41 -6.05
C LEU A 300 30.89 4.06 -4.66
N SER A 301 30.13 5.14 -4.46
CA SER A 301 30.08 5.87 -3.17
C SER A 301 28.68 6.41 -2.87
#